data_1e3049758ee261b9694e2f1eaf83a161
#
_entry.id   1e3049758ee261b9694e2f1eaf83a161
#
_cell.length_a   1.000
_cell.length_b   1.000
_cell.length_c   1.000
_cell.angle_alpha   90.00
_cell.angle_beta   90.00
_cell.angle_gamma   90.00
#
_symmetry.space_group_name_H-M   'P 1'
#
loop_
_entity.id
_entity.type
_entity.pdbx_description
1 polymer ?
#
loop_
_entity_poly.entity_id
_entity_poly.type
_entity_poly.pdbx_seq_one_letter_code
_entity_poly.pdbx_strand_id
1 'polypeptide(L)'
;SLDTHKFSVSMNASDQLEQLIKLQKYQEAWDLCKALNDDENWRKLGMICINDLEVSTAIRVFRKIGDASLVQSLEAIKYIEDINLLAGHCAVLLNRYDEAKQLFAKSNNPLEALDLCRDLLQWEQAMALSGNFARDEMPFIAREYAQQLELNGNYIEALVHYEKALGSIKYEIDEDD
;
A
#
# COMPACT_ATOMS: atom_id res chain seq x y z
N SER A 1 4.51 -58.57 4.15
CA SER A 1 5.37 -57.66 4.91
C SER A 1 6.37 -57.01 3.97
N LEU A 2 6.00 -55.98 3.30
CA LEU A 2 6.91 -55.24 2.42
C LEU A 2 6.50 -53.76 2.44
N ASP A 3 7.35 -52.96 3.06
CA ASP A 3 7.67 -51.57 2.72
C ASP A 3 6.55 -50.62 2.28
N THR A 4 5.54 -50.47 3.10
CA THR A 4 4.61 -49.35 3.02
C THR A 4 5.03 -48.14 3.88
N HIS A 5 6.27 -48.08 4.33
CA HIS A 5 6.74 -47.04 5.28
C HIS A 5 7.71 -45.99 4.68
N LYS A 6 7.79 -45.82 3.37
CA LYS A 6 8.67 -44.80 2.77
C LYS A 6 8.02 -43.91 1.72
N PHE A 7 6.77 -43.58 1.87
CA PHE A 7 6.16 -42.42 1.25
C PHE A 7 5.67 -41.42 2.29
N SER A 8 6.48 -41.14 3.29
CA SER A 8 6.41 -39.80 3.87
C SER A 8 7.06 -38.88 2.85
N VAL A 9 6.25 -38.30 1.98
CA VAL A 9 6.64 -37.10 1.25
C VAL A 9 7.18 -36.17 2.33
N SER A 10 8.50 -35.99 2.38
CA SER A 10 9.10 -34.94 3.19
C SER A 10 8.57 -33.63 2.60
N MET A 11 7.49 -33.13 3.17
CA MET A 11 6.98 -31.81 2.80
C MET A 11 8.15 -30.86 2.89
N ASN A 12 8.44 -30.17 1.79
CA ASN A 12 9.46 -29.15 1.78
C ASN A 12 9.12 -28.16 2.89
N ALA A 13 10.12 -27.63 3.59
CA ALA A 13 9.94 -26.67 4.67
C ALA A 13 9.11 -25.44 4.21
N SER A 14 9.23 -25.06 2.94
CA SER A 14 8.39 -24.02 2.33
C SER A 14 6.91 -24.41 2.29
N ASP A 15 6.59 -25.66 1.98
CA ASP A 15 5.20 -26.16 1.94
C ASP A 15 4.60 -26.24 3.34
N GLN A 16 5.40 -26.61 4.34
CA GLN A 16 4.98 -26.58 5.75
C GLN A 16 4.68 -25.17 6.22
N LEU A 17 5.53 -24.18 5.86
CA LEU A 17 5.32 -22.79 6.19
C LEU A 17 4.02 -22.29 5.57
N GLU A 18 3.76 -22.60 4.30
CA GLU A 18 2.51 -22.21 3.63
C GLU A 18 1.27 -22.81 4.31
N GLN A 19 1.33 -24.05 4.75
CA GLN A 19 0.22 -24.68 5.45
C GLN A 19 -0.04 -24.02 6.81
N LEU A 20 1.00 -23.73 7.58
CA LEU A 20 0.88 -23.04 8.88
C LEU A 20 0.24 -21.67 8.71
N ILE A 21 0.63 -20.96 7.65
CA ILE A 21 0.10 -19.64 7.32
C ILE A 21 -1.38 -19.74 6.91
N LYS A 22 -1.75 -20.68 6.04
CA LYS A 22 -3.16 -20.91 5.66
C LYS A 22 -4.06 -21.24 6.85
N LEU A 23 -3.50 -21.85 7.88
CA LEU A 23 -4.19 -22.15 9.12
C LEU A 23 -4.13 -21.01 10.15
N GLN A 24 -3.54 -19.88 9.78
CA GLN A 24 -3.32 -18.71 10.65
C GLN A 24 -2.53 -19.05 11.93
N LYS A 25 -1.66 -20.04 11.87
CA LYS A 25 -0.80 -20.46 12.96
C LYS A 25 0.52 -19.71 12.94
N TYR A 26 0.46 -18.40 13.16
CA TYR A 26 1.62 -17.52 13.02
C TYR A 26 2.74 -17.82 14.01
N GLN A 27 2.43 -18.27 15.22
CA GLN A 27 3.45 -18.64 16.19
C GLN A 27 4.21 -19.91 15.77
N GLU A 28 3.51 -20.94 15.28
CA GLU A 28 4.14 -22.14 14.75
C GLU A 28 4.97 -21.83 13.50
N ALA A 29 4.47 -20.96 12.62
CA ALA A 29 5.22 -20.47 11.46
C ALA A 29 6.49 -19.71 11.87
N TRP A 30 6.42 -18.89 12.92
CA TRP A 30 7.58 -18.22 13.51
C TRP A 30 8.65 -19.23 13.99
N ASP A 31 8.22 -20.22 14.74
CA ASP A 31 9.11 -21.25 15.28
C ASP A 31 9.77 -22.08 14.15
N LEU A 32 9.02 -22.34 13.09
CA LEU A 32 9.57 -23.01 11.89
C LEU A 32 10.62 -22.13 11.20
N CYS A 33 10.34 -20.84 10.97
CA CYS A 33 11.30 -19.91 10.40
C CYS A 33 12.57 -19.79 11.24
N LYS A 34 12.41 -19.80 12.56
CA LYS A 34 13.55 -19.77 13.50
C LYS A 34 14.41 -21.03 13.36
N ALA A 35 13.80 -22.20 13.18
CA ALA A 35 14.52 -23.46 12.98
C ALA A 35 15.24 -23.50 11.64
N LEU A 36 14.64 -22.96 10.57
CA LEU A 36 15.22 -22.92 9.23
C LEU A 36 16.34 -21.89 9.10
N ASN A 37 16.27 -20.81 9.87
CA ASN A 37 17.22 -19.69 9.91
C ASN A 37 17.56 -19.13 8.51
N ASP A 38 16.55 -18.99 7.66
CA ASP A 38 16.65 -18.51 6.29
C ASP A 38 15.83 -17.23 6.11
N ASP A 39 16.47 -16.16 5.62
CA ASP A 39 15.84 -14.84 5.46
C ASP A 39 14.70 -14.85 4.44
N GLU A 40 14.73 -15.73 3.44
CA GLU A 40 13.66 -15.85 2.45
C GLU A 40 12.35 -16.32 3.11
N ASN A 41 12.43 -17.34 3.96
CA ASN A 41 11.27 -17.82 4.70
C ASN A 41 10.73 -16.80 5.69
N TRP A 42 11.61 -16.06 6.36
CA TRP A 42 11.22 -14.93 7.21
C TRP A 42 10.50 -13.84 6.42
N ARG A 43 11.03 -13.46 5.26
CA ARG A 43 10.40 -12.45 4.41
C ARG A 43 9.04 -12.90 3.91
N LYS A 44 8.91 -14.17 3.50
CA LYS A 44 7.65 -14.78 3.09
C LYS A 44 6.60 -14.71 4.20
N LEU A 45 6.96 -15.09 5.42
CA LEU A 45 6.09 -14.99 6.59
C LEU A 45 5.67 -13.52 6.84
N GLY A 46 6.61 -12.60 6.80
CA GLY A 46 6.35 -11.18 7.02
C GLY A 46 5.39 -10.58 6.01
N MET A 47 5.57 -10.88 4.71
CA MET A 47 4.69 -10.40 3.65
C MET A 47 3.26 -10.94 3.78
N ILE A 48 3.12 -12.19 4.19
CA ILE A 48 1.79 -12.78 4.42
C ILE A 48 1.13 -12.18 5.67
N CYS A 49 1.90 -11.92 6.73
CA CYS A 49 1.37 -11.21 7.89
C CYS A 49 0.86 -9.81 7.51
N ILE A 50 1.53 -9.09 6.60
CA ILE A 50 1.02 -7.82 6.07
C ILE A 50 -0.30 -8.04 5.31
N ASN A 51 -0.36 -9.05 4.45
CA ASN A 51 -1.57 -9.39 3.69
C ASN A 51 -2.76 -9.71 4.61
N ASP A 52 -2.51 -10.39 5.71
CA ASP A 52 -3.54 -10.83 6.66
C ASP A 52 -3.83 -9.79 7.74
N LEU A 53 -3.27 -8.60 7.63
CA LEU A 53 -3.37 -7.48 8.59
C LEU A 53 -2.81 -7.79 9.98
N GLU A 54 -1.96 -8.80 10.09
CA GLU A 54 -1.24 -9.16 11.31
C GLU A 54 0.01 -8.28 11.50
N VAL A 55 -0.24 -6.96 11.64
CA VAL A 55 0.80 -5.93 11.62
C VAL A 55 1.84 -6.13 12.73
N SER A 56 1.41 -6.50 13.92
CA SER A 56 2.33 -6.72 15.06
C SER A 56 3.30 -7.87 14.81
N THR A 57 2.81 -8.95 14.21
CA THR A 57 3.66 -10.10 13.83
C THR A 57 4.59 -9.73 12.69
N ALA A 58 4.10 -8.99 11.70
CA ALA A 58 4.93 -8.48 10.60
C ALA A 58 6.09 -7.61 11.11
N ILE A 59 5.83 -6.68 12.03
CA ILE A 59 6.87 -5.85 12.65
C ILE A 59 7.94 -6.71 13.30
N ARG A 60 7.56 -7.72 14.08
CA ARG A 60 8.50 -8.64 14.71
C ARG A 60 9.37 -9.37 13.71
N VAL A 61 8.76 -9.85 12.62
CA VAL A 61 9.47 -10.55 11.52
C VAL A 61 10.48 -9.64 10.86
N PHE A 62 10.06 -8.43 10.43
CA PHE A 62 10.94 -7.50 9.72
C PHE A 62 12.03 -6.92 10.62
N ARG A 63 11.80 -6.79 11.92
CA ARG A 63 12.88 -6.50 12.87
C ARG A 63 13.91 -7.62 12.92
N LYS A 64 13.46 -8.88 12.86
CA LYS A 64 14.35 -10.05 12.90
C LYS A 64 15.30 -10.09 11.71
N ILE A 65 14.82 -9.73 10.52
CA ILE A 65 15.65 -9.69 9.30
C ILE A 65 16.33 -8.34 9.06
N GLY A 66 16.10 -7.36 9.90
CA GLY A 66 16.77 -6.05 9.82
C GLY A 66 16.23 -5.11 8.74
N ASP A 67 15.00 -5.31 8.28
CA ASP A 67 14.36 -4.40 7.31
C ASP A 67 13.75 -3.17 8.01
N ALA A 68 14.60 -2.18 8.26
CA ALA A 68 14.22 -0.98 8.99
C ALA A 68 13.13 -0.16 8.29
N SER A 69 13.12 -0.13 6.95
CA SER A 69 12.14 0.62 6.17
C SER A 69 10.72 0.06 6.35
N LEU A 70 10.54 -1.27 6.21
CA LEU A 70 9.26 -1.92 6.45
C LEU A 70 8.82 -1.82 7.91
N VAL A 71 9.74 -1.96 8.86
CA VAL A 71 9.43 -1.77 10.29
C VAL A 71 8.89 -0.38 10.53
N GLN A 72 9.52 0.67 10.02
CA GLN A 72 9.07 2.05 10.18
C GLN A 72 7.68 2.27 9.59
N SER A 73 7.44 1.77 8.38
CA SER A 73 6.15 1.88 7.70
C SER A 73 5.03 1.16 8.46
N LEU A 74 5.30 -0.04 8.97
CA LEU A 74 4.34 -0.82 9.75
C LEU A 74 4.08 -0.21 11.14
N GLU A 75 5.09 0.33 11.80
CA GLU A 75 4.93 1.04 13.07
C GLU A 75 4.02 2.27 12.92
N ALA A 76 4.08 2.96 11.78
CA ALA A 76 3.25 4.12 11.51
C ALA A 76 1.75 3.79 11.40
N ILE A 77 1.41 2.56 11.00
CA ILE A 77 0.02 2.13 10.75
C ILE A 77 -0.57 1.19 11.81
N LYS A 78 0.24 0.72 12.76
CA LYS A 78 -0.18 -0.35 13.70
C LYS A 78 -1.37 0.01 14.60
N TYR A 79 -1.68 1.29 14.77
CA TYR A 79 -2.79 1.76 15.61
C TYR A 79 -4.01 2.22 14.81
N ILE A 80 -4.03 2.01 13.49
CA ILE A 80 -5.17 2.34 12.66
C ILE A 80 -6.30 1.36 12.97
N GLU A 81 -7.45 1.89 13.40
CA GLU A 81 -8.62 1.09 13.76
C GLU A 81 -9.54 0.81 12.57
N ASP A 82 -9.65 1.76 11.63
CA ASP A 82 -10.43 1.54 10.40
C ASP A 82 -9.80 0.45 9.54
N ILE A 83 -10.53 -0.64 9.32
CA ILE A 83 -10.01 -1.82 8.62
C ILE A 83 -9.70 -1.55 7.14
N ASN A 84 -10.48 -0.69 6.49
CA ASN A 84 -10.23 -0.34 5.09
C ASN A 84 -9.00 0.55 4.97
N LEU A 85 -8.81 1.48 5.91
CA LEU A 85 -7.62 2.32 5.95
C LEU A 85 -6.36 1.48 6.21
N LEU A 86 -6.40 0.60 7.19
CA LEU A 86 -5.29 -0.30 7.50
C LEU A 86 -4.97 -1.22 6.32
N ALA A 87 -5.99 -1.86 5.75
CA ALA A 87 -5.83 -2.74 4.59
C ALA A 87 -5.30 -1.97 3.37
N GLY A 88 -5.70 -0.73 3.17
CA GLY A 88 -5.18 0.15 2.12
C GLY A 88 -3.69 0.40 2.27
N HIS A 89 -3.23 0.75 3.47
CA HIS A 89 -1.79 0.92 3.74
C HIS A 89 -1.01 -0.38 3.58
N CYS A 90 -1.54 -1.52 4.03
CA CYS A 90 -0.93 -2.82 3.81
C CYS A 90 -0.84 -3.17 2.32
N ALA A 91 -1.87 -2.87 1.54
CA ALA A 91 -1.86 -3.06 0.09
C ALA A 91 -0.77 -2.22 -0.61
N VAL A 92 -0.55 -0.98 -0.16
CA VAL A 92 0.58 -0.15 -0.65
C VAL A 92 1.92 -0.82 -0.38
N LEU A 93 2.14 -1.36 0.82
CA LEU A 93 3.38 -2.06 1.17
C LEU A 93 3.59 -3.34 0.33
N LEU A 94 2.51 -3.95 -0.15
CA LEU A 94 2.52 -5.10 -1.05
C LEU A 94 2.53 -4.71 -2.54
N ASN A 95 2.66 -3.43 -2.87
CA ASN A 95 2.62 -2.88 -4.23
C ASN A 95 1.28 -3.16 -4.97
N ARG A 96 0.19 -3.34 -4.26
CA ARG A 96 -1.17 -3.51 -4.80
C ARG A 96 -1.90 -2.17 -4.82
N TYR A 97 -1.43 -1.26 -5.67
CA TYR A 97 -1.86 0.15 -5.64
C TYR A 97 -3.33 0.36 -6.03
N ASP A 98 -3.86 -0.39 -7.00
CA ASP A 98 -5.26 -0.27 -7.38
C ASP A 98 -6.22 -0.74 -6.29
N GLU A 99 -5.86 -1.83 -5.61
CA GLU A 99 -6.58 -2.31 -4.43
C GLU A 99 -6.51 -1.27 -3.29
N ALA A 100 -5.33 -0.70 -3.05
CA ALA A 100 -5.13 0.32 -2.03
C ALA A 100 -6.02 1.55 -2.27
N LYS A 101 -6.08 2.06 -3.51
CA LYS A 101 -6.95 3.20 -3.87
C LYS A 101 -8.43 2.91 -3.57
N GLN A 102 -8.91 1.71 -3.89
CA GLN A 102 -10.29 1.31 -3.60
C GLN A 102 -10.57 1.19 -2.11
N LEU A 103 -9.63 0.66 -1.34
CA LEU A 103 -9.74 0.54 0.11
C LEU A 103 -9.72 1.91 0.80
N PHE A 104 -8.80 2.79 0.40
CA PHE A 104 -8.76 4.16 0.92
C PHE A 104 -10.04 4.94 0.63
N ALA A 105 -10.59 4.80 -0.58
CA ALA A 105 -11.84 5.47 -0.94
C ALA A 105 -13.04 5.03 -0.08
N LYS A 106 -13.01 3.81 0.46
CA LYS A 106 -14.05 3.27 1.36
C LYS A 106 -13.77 3.52 2.84
N SER A 107 -12.59 4.01 3.17
CA SER A 107 -12.15 4.25 4.55
C SER A 107 -12.69 5.57 5.12
N ASN A 108 -12.40 5.79 6.39
CA ASN A 108 -12.68 7.07 7.04
C ASN A 108 -11.73 8.21 6.62
N ASN A 109 -10.71 7.91 5.81
CA ASN A 109 -9.79 8.91 5.24
C ASN A 109 -9.59 8.68 3.73
N PRO A 110 -10.58 9.05 2.89
CA PRO A 110 -10.49 8.85 1.43
C PRO A 110 -9.42 9.72 0.75
N LEU A 111 -8.91 10.76 1.42
CA LEU A 111 -7.81 11.59 0.91
C LEU A 111 -6.52 10.78 0.68
N GLU A 112 -6.32 9.68 1.40
CA GLU A 112 -5.19 8.77 1.16
C GLU A 112 -5.20 8.19 -0.27
N ALA A 113 -6.38 7.96 -0.87
CA ALA A 113 -6.48 7.54 -2.27
C ALA A 113 -5.97 8.62 -3.23
N LEU A 114 -6.29 9.89 -2.94
CA LEU A 114 -5.83 11.03 -3.70
C LEU A 114 -4.32 11.21 -3.60
N ASP A 115 -3.77 11.16 -2.38
CA ASP A 115 -2.34 11.27 -2.14
C ASP A 115 -1.57 10.14 -2.82
N LEU A 116 -2.10 8.92 -2.80
CA LEU A 116 -1.50 7.79 -3.52
C LEU A 116 -1.48 8.00 -5.03
N CYS A 117 -2.55 8.52 -5.63
CA CYS A 117 -2.57 8.86 -7.04
C CYS A 117 -1.52 9.93 -7.39
N ARG A 118 -1.35 10.94 -6.54
CA ARG A 118 -0.31 11.98 -6.71
C ARG A 118 1.09 11.40 -6.63
N ASP A 119 1.36 10.54 -5.66
CA ASP A 119 2.65 9.86 -5.46
C ASP A 119 3.00 8.95 -6.65
N LEU A 120 1.99 8.31 -7.25
CA LEU A 120 2.14 7.48 -8.44
C LEU A 120 2.14 8.28 -9.76
N LEU A 121 2.03 9.61 -9.70
CA LEU A 121 1.93 10.50 -10.86
C LEU A 121 0.72 10.20 -11.77
N GLN A 122 -0.36 9.68 -11.20
CA GLN A 122 -1.61 9.36 -11.88
C GLN A 122 -2.57 10.57 -11.83
N TRP A 123 -2.20 11.62 -12.53
CA TRP A 123 -2.82 12.95 -12.42
C TRP A 123 -4.29 12.98 -12.83
N GLU A 124 -4.69 12.28 -13.89
CA GLU A 124 -6.09 12.22 -14.32
C GLU A 124 -6.98 11.56 -13.27
N GLN A 125 -6.50 10.48 -12.66
CA GLN A 125 -7.22 9.82 -11.56
C GLN A 125 -7.26 10.72 -10.32
N ALA A 126 -6.18 11.40 -10.00
CA ALA A 126 -6.13 12.36 -8.89
C ALA A 126 -7.14 13.49 -9.09
N MET A 127 -7.24 14.05 -10.29
CA MET A 127 -8.21 15.10 -10.62
C MET A 127 -9.65 14.59 -10.54
N ALA A 128 -9.93 13.38 -11.03
CA ALA A 128 -11.25 12.78 -10.93
C ALA A 128 -11.67 12.54 -9.48
N LEU A 129 -10.77 12.04 -8.64
CA LEU A 129 -11.03 11.82 -7.21
C LEU A 129 -11.24 13.16 -6.48
N SER A 130 -10.41 14.17 -6.74
CA SER A 130 -10.56 15.48 -6.10
C SER A 130 -11.88 16.15 -6.46
N GLY A 131 -12.36 15.99 -7.69
CA GLY A 131 -13.67 16.46 -8.12
C GLY A 131 -14.83 15.85 -7.32
N ASN A 132 -14.66 14.66 -6.79
CA ASN A 132 -15.70 13.96 -6.03
C ASN A 132 -15.74 14.35 -4.55
N PHE A 133 -14.59 14.56 -3.90
CA PHE A 133 -14.54 14.76 -2.45
C PHE A 133 -13.51 15.78 -1.93
N ALA A 134 -12.73 16.41 -2.81
CA ALA A 134 -11.70 17.38 -2.44
C ALA A 134 -11.52 18.43 -3.54
N ARG A 135 -12.58 19.16 -3.89
CA ARG A 135 -12.57 20.15 -4.99
C ARG A 135 -11.58 21.28 -4.77
N ASP A 136 -11.34 21.66 -3.55
CA ASP A 136 -10.34 22.64 -3.13
C ASP A 136 -8.90 22.20 -3.43
N GLU A 137 -8.64 20.89 -3.54
CA GLU A 137 -7.33 20.35 -3.95
C GLU A 137 -7.09 20.40 -5.47
N MET A 138 -8.15 20.51 -6.29
CA MET A 138 -8.04 20.49 -7.76
C MET A 138 -7.04 21.49 -8.35
N PRO A 139 -7.00 22.76 -7.92
CA PRO A 139 -6.04 23.73 -8.45
C PRO A 139 -4.59 23.33 -8.20
N PHE A 140 -4.31 22.77 -7.03
CA PHE A 140 -2.96 22.30 -6.66
C PHE A 140 -2.55 21.11 -7.49
N ILE A 141 -3.45 20.13 -7.69
CA ILE A 141 -3.22 18.94 -8.50
C ILE A 141 -3.02 19.31 -9.97
N ALA A 142 -3.85 20.20 -10.51
CA ALA A 142 -3.71 20.70 -11.88
C ALA A 142 -2.36 21.39 -12.10
N ARG A 143 -1.89 22.16 -11.13
CA ARG A 143 -0.57 22.79 -11.16
C ARG A 143 0.57 21.76 -11.11
N GLU A 144 0.49 20.77 -10.24
CA GLU A 144 1.50 19.70 -10.15
C GLU A 144 1.56 18.91 -11.44
N TYR A 145 0.41 18.60 -12.04
CA TYR A 145 0.34 17.93 -13.35
C TYR A 145 0.98 18.78 -14.45
N ALA A 146 0.65 20.06 -14.50
CA ALA A 146 1.25 20.99 -15.45
C ALA A 146 2.79 21.05 -15.33
N GLN A 147 3.31 21.10 -14.10
CA GLN A 147 4.75 21.05 -13.86
C GLN A 147 5.38 19.76 -14.36
N GLN A 148 4.74 18.62 -14.18
CA GLN A 148 5.21 17.33 -14.69
C GLN A 148 5.22 17.30 -16.23
N LEU A 149 4.16 17.82 -16.86
CA LEU A 149 4.08 17.94 -18.33
C LEU A 149 5.16 18.86 -18.89
N GLU A 150 5.42 19.98 -18.22
CA GLU A 150 6.50 20.91 -18.58
C GLU A 150 7.87 20.24 -18.52
N LEU A 151 8.16 19.51 -17.45
CA LEU A 151 9.40 18.75 -17.31
C LEU A 151 9.58 17.69 -18.42
N ASN A 152 8.49 17.14 -18.91
CA ASN A 152 8.46 16.17 -20.01
C ASN A 152 8.47 16.82 -21.42
N GLY A 153 8.47 18.16 -21.50
CA GLY A 153 8.46 18.90 -22.74
C GLY A 153 7.07 19.08 -23.39
N ASN A 154 5.99 18.69 -22.72
CA ASN A 154 4.61 18.80 -23.19
C ASN A 154 4.01 20.17 -22.84
N TYR A 155 4.60 21.23 -23.40
CA TYR A 155 4.31 22.61 -23.02
C TYR A 155 2.87 23.06 -23.31
N ILE A 156 2.26 22.60 -24.42
CA ILE A 156 0.88 22.97 -24.81
C ILE A 156 -0.10 22.41 -23.80
N GLU A 157 0.03 21.14 -23.44
CA GLU A 157 -0.83 20.49 -22.47
C GLU A 157 -0.60 21.06 -21.06
N ALA A 158 0.65 21.37 -20.71
CA ALA A 158 0.99 22.03 -19.46
C ALA A 158 0.25 23.36 -19.30
N LEU A 159 0.19 24.21 -20.35
CA LEU A 159 -0.55 25.47 -20.34
C LEU A 159 -2.04 25.25 -20.02
N VAL A 160 -2.68 24.26 -20.61
CA VAL A 160 -4.10 23.95 -20.34
C VAL A 160 -4.34 23.68 -18.87
N HIS A 161 -3.44 22.93 -18.23
CA HIS A 161 -3.57 22.58 -16.80
C HIS A 161 -3.20 23.76 -15.89
N TYR A 162 -2.24 24.61 -16.28
CA TYR A 162 -1.97 25.88 -15.56
C TYR A 162 -3.17 26.82 -15.61
N GLU A 163 -3.85 26.94 -16.76
CA GLU A 163 -5.06 27.74 -16.89
C GLU A 163 -6.21 27.22 -16.04
N LYS A 164 -6.39 25.89 -15.95
CA LYS A 164 -7.38 25.26 -15.05
C LYS A 164 -7.09 25.58 -13.59
N ALA A 165 -5.82 25.54 -13.18
CA ALA A 165 -5.41 25.90 -11.82
C ALA A 165 -5.72 27.35 -11.48
N LEU A 166 -5.48 28.29 -12.40
CA LEU A 166 -5.76 29.70 -12.23
C LEU A 166 -7.27 30.02 -12.31
N GLY A 167 -8.02 29.34 -13.18
CA GLY A 167 -9.47 29.53 -13.34
C GLY A 167 -10.25 29.20 -12.07
N SER A 168 -9.84 28.16 -11.35
CA SER A 168 -10.47 27.78 -10.09
C SER A 168 -10.24 28.80 -8.97
N ILE A 169 -9.11 29.50 -8.96
CA ILE A 169 -8.81 30.56 -7.98
C ILE A 169 -9.66 31.81 -8.22
N LYS A 170 -10.03 32.12 -9.47
CA LYS A 170 -10.86 33.28 -9.77
C LYS A 170 -12.30 33.15 -9.27
N TYR A 171 -12.85 31.96 -9.26
CA TYR A 171 -14.23 31.73 -8.77
C TYR A 171 -14.34 31.88 -7.25
N GLU A 172 -13.29 31.57 -6.47
CA GLU A 172 -13.30 31.78 -5.02
C GLU A 172 -13.22 33.25 -4.63
N ILE A 173 -12.61 34.14 -5.46
CA ILE A 173 -12.50 35.54 -5.20
C ILE A 173 -13.81 36.28 -5.50
N ASP A 174 -14.60 35.81 -6.45
CA ASP A 174 -15.87 36.40 -6.87
C ASP A 174 -17.06 36.01 -5.96
N GLU A 175 -16.92 35.01 -5.07
CA GLU A 175 -17.97 34.61 -4.11
C GLU A 175 -17.88 35.35 -2.74
N ASP A 176 -16.78 36.04 -2.48
CA ASP A 176 -16.54 36.83 -1.22
C ASP A 176 -16.80 38.32 -1.35
N ASP A 177 -17.31 38.85 -2.50
CA ASP A 177 -17.77 40.23 -2.72
C ASP A 177 -19.32 40.31 -2.80
#